data_ef8f3d1fb988bfe5786d2253bd8b74d1
#
_entry.id   ef8f3d1fb988bfe5786d2253bd8b74d1
#
_cell.length_a   1.000
_cell.length_b   1.000
_cell.length_c   1.000
_cell.angle_alpha   90.00
_cell.angle_beta   90.00
_cell.angle_gamma   90.00
#
_symmetry.space_group_name_H-M   'P 1'
#
loop_
_entity.id
_entity.type
_entity.pdbx_description
1 polymer ?
#
loop_
_entity_poly.entity_id
_entity_poly.type
_entity_poly.pdbx_seq_one_letter_code
_entity_poly.pdbx_strand_id
1 'polypeptide(L)'
;MHATKFAAGNTAAPAVSLAQEDCLEAVLRLECAQGAARVRDLAAALGVHKSTVAVMLKRLAAAGLVTHARYGLARLTPAGRAIASRTGARHAAIRDFLACVLLLEPAAADANACRMEHILDAAAHGRVRAATRFLALRPRPAAAWRRAFQAFLRATPAAGGRP
;
A
#
# COMPACT_ATOMS: atom_id res chain seq x y z
N MET A 1 -5.11 -1.87 50.81
CA MET A 1 -4.92 -1.10 49.57
C MET A 1 -4.16 -1.98 48.58
N HIS A 2 -4.88 -2.71 47.72
CA HIS A 2 -4.25 -3.54 46.68
C HIS A 2 -4.28 -2.78 45.37
N ALA A 3 -3.14 -2.34 44.86
CA ALA A 3 -2.98 -1.75 43.55
C ALA A 3 -2.91 -2.89 42.53
N THR A 4 -3.97 -3.02 41.73
CA THR A 4 -4.04 -3.96 40.62
C THR A 4 -3.21 -3.40 39.46
N LYS A 5 -2.06 -4.01 39.22
CA LYS A 5 -1.13 -3.71 38.13
C LYS A 5 -1.75 -4.22 36.84
N PHE A 6 -2.37 -3.33 36.04
CA PHE A 6 -2.78 -3.64 34.70
C PHE A 6 -1.52 -3.85 33.85
N ALA A 7 -1.20 -5.10 33.56
CA ALA A 7 -0.22 -5.46 32.56
C ALA A 7 -0.77 -5.10 31.20
N ALA A 8 -0.25 -4.03 30.60
CA ALA A 8 -0.45 -3.74 29.19
C ALA A 8 0.21 -4.85 28.38
N GLY A 9 -0.57 -5.80 27.90
CA GLY A 9 -0.12 -6.83 26.99
C GLY A 9 0.36 -6.16 25.69
N ASN A 10 1.66 -6.15 25.49
CA ASN A 10 2.30 -5.79 24.22
C ASN A 10 2.01 -6.92 23.23
N THR A 11 0.82 -6.92 22.63
CA THR A 11 0.50 -7.79 21.51
C THR A 11 1.20 -7.23 20.28
N ALA A 12 2.43 -7.69 20.04
CA ALA A 12 3.10 -7.49 18.79
C ALA A 12 2.15 -7.94 17.68
N ALA A 13 1.84 -7.05 16.73
CA ALA A 13 1.01 -7.39 15.59
C ALA A 13 1.60 -8.63 14.90
N PRO A 14 0.78 -9.61 14.48
CA PRO A 14 1.28 -10.82 13.83
C PRO A 14 2.16 -10.42 12.65
N ALA A 15 3.34 -11.03 12.55
CA ALA A 15 4.25 -10.82 11.43
C ALA A 15 3.55 -11.28 10.14
N VAL A 16 3.16 -10.32 9.31
CA VAL A 16 2.46 -10.55 8.04
C VAL A 16 3.50 -10.48 6.93
N SER A 17 3.48 -11.45 6.00
CA SER A 17 4.35 -11.42 4.82
C SER A 17 3.90 -10.33 3.83
N LEU A 18 4.80 -9.89 2.94
CA LEU A 18 4.48 -8.90 1.90
C LEU A 18 3.26 -9.32 1.08
N ALA A 19 3.22 -10.56 0.59
CA ALA A 19 2.07 -11.07 -0.15
C ALA A 19 0.75 -11.08 0.67
N GLN A 20 0.84 -11.19 2.00
CA GLN A 20 -0.33 -11.08 2.87
C GLN A 20 -0.75 -9.62 3.07
N GLU A 21 0.20 -8.68 3.12
CA GLU A 21 -0.11 -7.24 3.14
C GLU A 21 -0.81 -6.83 1.86
N ASP A 22 -0.30 -7.24 0.68
CA ASP A 22 -0.93 -7.01 -0.63
C ASP A 22 -2.36 -7.59 -0.69
N CYS A 23 -2.54 -8.80 -0.15
CA CYS A 23 -3.87 -9.41 -0.10
C CYS A 23 -4.83 -8.63 0.79
N LEU A 24 -4.41 -8.18 1.96
CA LEU A 24 -5.23 -7.36 2.85
C LEU A 24 -5.60 -6.03 2.21
N GLU A 25 -4.68 -5.39 1.51
CA GLU A 25 -4.94 -4.16 0.77
C GLU A 25 -5.94 -4.39 -0.38
N ALA A 26 -5.77 -5.47 -1.14
CA ALA A 26 -6.72 -5.84 -2.19
C ALA A 26 -8.12 -6.13 -1.63
N VAL A 27 -8.23 -6.78 -0.47
CA VAL A 27 -9.52 -6.98 0.23
C VAL A 27 -10.13 -5.64 0.60
N LEU A 28 -9.35 -4.70 1.18
CA LEU A 28 -9.85 -3.37 1.55
C LEU A 28 -10.39 -2.63 0.33
N ARG A 29 -9.63 -2.61 -0.77
CA ARG A 29 -10.01 -1.93 -2.01
C ARG A 29 -11.31 -2.50 -2.60
N LEU A 30 -11.44 -3.83 -2.65
CA LEU A 30 -12.66 -4.49 -3.15
C LEU A 30 -13.85 -4.31 -2.21
N GLU A 31 -13.66 -4.33 -0.89
CA GLU A 31 -14.72 -4.00 0.06
C GLU A 31 -15.24 -2.58 -0.13
N CYS A 32 -14.37 -1.61 -0.32
CA CYS A 32 -14.75 -0.21 -0.56
C CYS A 32 -15.49 -0.04 -1.90
N ALA A 33 -15.09 -0.77 -2.94
CA ALA A 33 -15.66 -0.64 -4.27
C ALA A 33 -16.95 -1.43 -4.46
N GLN A 34 -17.07 -2.61 -3.83
CA GLN A 34 -18.11 -3.60 -4.13
C GLN A 34 -18.82 -4.15 -2.88
N GLY A 35 -18.48 -3.65 -1.68
CA GLY A 35 -19.03 -4.11 -0.41
C GLY A 35 -18.46 -5.43 0.13
N ALA A 36 -17.74 -6.21 -0.69
CA ALA A 36 -17.06 -7.44 -0.28
C ALA A 36 -16.00 -7.87 -1.30
N ALA A 37 -14.99 -8.60 -0.84
CA ALA A 37 -13.95 -9.16 -1.70
C ALA A 37 -14.24 -10.64 -2.01
N ARG A 38 -14.34 -10.98 -3.30
CA ARG A 38 -14.51 -12.37 -3.75
C ARG A 38 -13.15 -12.94 -4.15
N VAL A 39 -12.97 -14.26 -3.92
CA VAL A 39 -11.73 -14.97 -4.32
C VAL A 39 -11.37 -14.75 -5.79
N ARG A 40 -12.38 -14.70 -6.67
CA ARG A 40 -12.17 -14.45 -8.10
C ARG A 40 -11.56 -13.07 -8.35
N ASP A 41 -12.10 -12.05 -7.70
CA ASP A 41 -11.73 -10.66 -7.91
C ASP A 41 -10.37 -10.37 -7.26
N LEU A 42 -10.09 -10.99 -6.11
CA LEU A 42 -8.77 -10.99 -5.48
C LEU A 42 -7.70 -11.65 -6.37
N ALA A 43 -8.02 -12.81 -6.97
CA ALA A 43 -7.11 -13.49 -7.88
C ALA A 43 -6.74 -12.63 -9.10
N ALA A 44 -7.72 -11.95 -9.68
CA ALA A 44 -7.50 -11.02 -10.78
C ALA A 44 -6.68 -9.79 -10.33
N ALA A 45 -6.99 -9.21 -9.16
CA ALA A 45 -6.30 -8.04 -8.63
C ALA A 45 -4.82 -8.31 -8.26
N LEU A 46 -4.53 -9.51 -7.78
CA LEU A 46 -3.18 -9.93 -7.35
C LEU A 46 -2.37 -10.63 -8.47
N GLY A 47 -2.99 -10.94 -9.61
CA GLY A 47 -2.32 -11.65 -10.70
C GLY A 47 -1.95 -13.09 -10.35
N VAL A 48 -2.70 -13.76 -9.45
CA VAL A 48 -2.41 -15.12 -8.98
C VAL A 48 -3.59 -16.09 -9.18
N HIS A 49 -3.35 -17.37 -9.05
CA HIS A 49 -4.43 -18.38 -9.13
C HIS A 49 -5.40 -18.29 -7.94
N LYS A 50 -6.67 -18.63 -8.17
CA LYS A 50 -7.72 -18.70 -7.14
C LYS A 50 -7.33 -19.61 -5.97
N SER A 51 -6.64 -20.71 -6.23
CA SER A 51 -6.13 -21.64 -5.20
C SER A 51 -5.12 -20.95 -4.28
N THR A 52 -4.24 -20.14 -4.83
CA THR A 52 -3.26 -19.34 -4.05
C THR A 52 -3.98 -18.36 -3.12
N VAL A 53 -4.98 -17.65 -3.64
CA VAL A 53 -5.81 -16.73 -2.83
C VAL A 53 -6.54 -17.49 -1.73
N ALA A 54 -7.11 -18.65 -2.02
CA ALA A 54 -7.84 -19.43 -1.02
C ALA A 54 -6.92 -19.87 0.14
N VAL A 55 -5.69 -20.31 -0.16
CA VAL A 55 -4.69 -20.65 0.86
C VAL A 55 -4.28 -19.41 1.68
N MET A 56 -4.08 -18.27 1.02
CA MET A 56 -3.72 -17.00 1.66
C MET A 56 -4.83 -16.53 2.60
N LEU A 57 -6.09 -16.52 2.15
CA LEU A 57 -7.24 -16.15 2.97
C LEU A 57 -7.41 -17.08 4.17
N LYS A 58 -7.15 -18.39 4.02
CA LYS A 58 -7.18 -19.33 5.14
C LYS A 58 -6.13 -18.97 6.20
N ARG A 59 -4.91 -18.61 5.79
CA ARG A 59 -3.85 -18.18 6.71
C ARG A 59 -4.19 -16.86 7.38
N LEU A 60 -4.72 -15.89 6.63
CA LEU A 60 -5.16 -14.60 7.19
C LEU A 60 -6.34 -14.74 8.15
N ALA A 61 -7.26 -15.68 7.88
CA ALA A 61 -8.37 -15.99 8.78
C ALA A 61 -7.87 -16.66 10.07
N ALA A 62 -6.92 -17.58 9.98
CA ALA A 62 -6.28 -18.18 11.15
C ALA A 62 -5.53 -17.16 12.01
N ALA A 63 -4.98 -16.10 11.39
CA ALA A 63 -4.34 -14.97 12.06
C ALA A 63 -5.34 -13.92 12.59
N GLY A 64 -6.65 -14.11 12.39
CA GLY A 64 -7.68 -13.19 12.83
C GLY A 64 -7.74 -11.87 12.05
N LEU A 65 -7.17 -11.82 10.83
CA LEU A 65 -7.09 -10.60 10.03
C LEU A 65 -8.22 -10.48 9.00
N VAL A 66 -8.80 -11.60 8.58
CA VAL A 66 -9.99 -11.62 7.72
C VAL A 66 -11.03 -12.58 8.29
N THR A 67 -12.30 -12.33 8.00
CA THR A 67 -13.38 -13.30 8.12
C THR A 67 -13.67 -13.87 6.74
N HIS A 68 -13.73 -15.19 6.63
CA HIS A 68 -14.02 -15.87 5.38
C HIS A 68 -15.40 -16.47 5.47
N ALA A 69 -16.39 -15.82 4.85
CA ALA A 69 -17.77 -16.27 4.86
C ALA A 69 -18.01 -17.41 3.87
N ARG A 70 -19.09 -18.19 4.08
CA ARG A 70 -19.61 -19.12 3.07
C ARG A 70 -19.75 -18.38 1.73
N TYR A 71 -19.47 -19.07 0.63
CA TYR A 71 -19.48 -18.54 -0.76
C TYR A 71 -18.26 -17.71 -1.19
N GLY A 72 -17.11 -17.86 -0.53
CA GLY A 72 -15.85 -17.26 -1.00
C GLY A 72 -15.75 -15.75 -0.85
N LEU A 73 -16.56 -15.15 0.04
CA LEU A 73 -16.45 -13.74 0.39
C LEU A 73 -15.47 -13.56 1.54
N ALA A 74 -14.51 -12.65 1.38
CA ALA A 74 -13.59 -12.23 2.42
C ALA A 74 -13.95 -10.82 2.91
N ARG A 75 -13.84 -10.61 4.22
CA ARG A 75 -13.98 -9.28 4.86
C ARG A 75 -12.85 -9.07 5.85
N LEU A 76 -12.38 -7.84 5.95
CA LEU A 76 -11.37 -7.48 6.94
C LEU A 76 -11.96 -7.44 8.35
N THR A 77 -11.19 -7.98 9.30
CA THR A 77 -11.40 -7.66 10.72
C THR A 77 -10.88 -6.25 11.02
N PRO A 78 -11.17 -5.66 12.20
CA PRO A 78 -10.55 -4.39 12.59
C PRO A 78 -9.01 -4.44 12.54
N ALA A 79 -8.40 -5.55 12.97
CA ALA A 79 -6.95 -5.76 12.91
C ALA A 79 -6.43 -5.84 11.47
N GLY A 80 -7.08 -6.60 10.60
CA GLY A 80 -6.75 -6.67 9.17
C GLY A 80 -6.89 -5.33 8.47
N ARG A 81 -7.96 -4.58 8.79
CA ARG A 81 -8.18 -3.23 8.26
C ARG A 81 -7.10 -2.24 8.67
N ALA A 82 -6.63 -2.31 9.91
CA ALA A 82 -5.52 -1.46 10.38
C ALA A 82 -4.23 -1.71 9.58
N ILE A 83 -3.92 -2.97 9.28
CA ILE A 83 -2.75 -3.34 8.45
C ILE A 83 -2.97 -2.84 7.01
N ALA A 84 -4.09 -3.21 6.37
CA ALA A 84 -4.42 -2.83 5.01
C ALA A 84 -4.38 -1.31 4.78
N SER A 85 -4.96 -0.54 5.72
CA SER A 85 -4.96 0.93 5.64
C SER A 85 -3.57 1.52 5.77
N ARG A 86 -2.70 0.92 6.59
CA ARG A 86 -1.31 1.37 6.72
C ARG A 86 -0.51 1.10 5.46
N THR A 87 -0.65 -0.08 4.86
CA THR A 87 0.00 -0.45 3.59
C THR A 87 -0.49 0.45 2.47
N GLY A 88 -1.81 0.60 2.28
CA GLY A 88 -2.36 1.48 1.27
C GLY A 88 -1.96 2.96 1.44
N ALA A 89 -1.80 3.44 2.68
CA ALA A 89 -1.31 4.80 2.93
C ALA A 89 0.17 4.97 2.53
N ARG A 90 0.99 3.92 2.69
CA ARG A 90 2.39 3.90 2.22
C ARG A 90 2.44 3.91 0.70
N HIS A 91 1.68 3.01 0.07
CA HIS A 91 1.53 2.94 -1.38
C HIS A 91 1.14 4.30 -1.97
N ALA A 92 0.05 4.89 -1.49
CA ALA A 92 -0.44 6.18 -1.97
C ALA A 92 0.61 7.28 -1.83
N ALA A 93 1.32 7.35 -0.70
CA ALA A 93 2.35 8.36 -0.48
C ALA A 93 3.52 8.25 -1.48
N ILE A 94 3.96 7.02 -1.79
CA ILE A 94 5.03 6.78 -2.77
C ILE A 94 4.52 7.08 -4.18
N ARG A 95 3.35 6.58 -4.57
CA ARG A 95 2.74 6.84 -5.86
C ARG A 95 2.61 8.34 -6.12
N ASP A 96 2.08 9.08 -5.17
CA ASP A 96 1.90 10.52 -5.27
C ASP A 96 3.25 11.26 -5.38
N PHE A 97 4.28 10.80 -4.67
CA PHE A 97 5.64 11.32 -4.81
C PHE A 97 6.17 11.07 -6.23
N LEU A 98 6.08 9.85 -6.72
CA LEU A 98 6.56 9.49 -8.05
C LEU A 98 5.83 10.25 -9.15
N ALA A 99 4.51 10.39 -9.06
CA ALA A 99 3.71 11.09 -10.06
C ALA A 99 3.85 12.63 -9.96
N CYS A 100 3.76 13.20 -8.76
CA CYS A 100 3.70 14.67 -8.60
C CYS A 100 5.08 15.32 -8.50
N VAL A 101 6.09 14.62 -7.98
CA VAL A 101 7.45 15.16 -7.79
C VAL A 101 8.37 14.70 -8.91
N LEU A 102 8.40 13.41 -9.21
CA LEU A 102 9.27 12.84 -10.25
C LEU A 102 8.63 12.80 -11.63
N LEU A 103 7.35 13.16 -11.74
CA LEU A 103 6.58 13.26 -12.99
C LEU A 103 6.52 11.94 -13.79
N LEU A 104 6.50 10.82 -13.10
CA LEU A 104 6.25 9.53 -13.73
C LEU A 104 4.79 9.46 -14.22
N GLU A 105 4.60 8.75 -15.32
CA GLU A 105 3.26 8.38 -15.77
C GLU A 105 2.49 7.61 -14.70
N PRO A 106 1.17 7.81 -14.55
CA PRO A 106 0.38 7.23 -13.46
C PRO A 106 0.54 5.72 -13.30
N ALA A 107 0.53 4.97 -14.40
CA ALA A 107 0.70 3.52 -14.36
C ALA A 107 2.11 3.10 -13.88
N ALA A 108 3.14 3.83 -14.32
CA ALA A 108 4.51 3.58 -13.88
C ALA A 108 4.70 3.99 -12.41
N ALA A 109 4.09 5.07 -11.96
CA ALA A 109 4.12 5.51 -10.57
C ALA A 109 3.47 4.46 -9.65
N ASP A 110 2.32 3.93 -10.04
CA ASP A 110 1.58 2.91 -9.29
C ASP A 110 2.39 1.60 -9.19
N ALA A 111 2.89 1.09 -10.33
CA ALA A 111 3.68 -0.14 -10.37
C ALA A 111 5.00 -0.03 -9.58
N ASN A 112 5.64 1.14 -9.54
CA ASN A 112 6.83 1.37 -8.72
C ASN A 112 6.49 1.51 -7.25
N ALA A 113 5.39 2.18 -6.90
CA ALA A 113 4.92 2.33 -5.53
C ALA A 113 4.69 0.96 -4.87
N CYS A 114 4.01 0.06 -5.57
CA CYS A 114 3.77 -1.31 -5.12
C CYS A 114 5.06 -2.07 -4.76
N ARG A 115 6.14 -1.87 -5.51
CA ARG A 115 7.43 -2.49 -5.21
C ARG A 115 8.19 -1.79 -4.09
N MET A 116 8.08 -0.47 -3.99
CA MET A 116 8.86 0.34 -3.05
C MET A 116 8.28 0.34 -1.63
N GLU A 117 6.97 0.20 -1.46
CA GLU A 117 6.31 0.29 -0.17
C GLU A 117 6.77 -0.76 0.86
N HIS A 118 7.27 -1.88 0.37
CA HIS A 118 7.78 -2.96 1.21
C HIS A 118 9.29 -2.88 1.49
N ILE A 119 10.03 -2.07 0.71
CA ILE A 119 11.49 -1.97 0.81
C ILE A 119 11.89 -0.75 1.65
N LEU A 120 11.12 0.33 1.58
CA LEU A 120 11.42 1.54 2.31
C LEU A 120 11.14 1.38 3.81
N ASP A 121 12.07 1.84 4.63
CA ASP A 121 11.86 1.92 6.08
C ASP A 121 10.90 3.06 6.47
N ALA A 122 10.54 3.12 7.74
CA ALA A 122 9.61 4.12 8.24
C ALA A 122 10.13 5.57 8.09
N ALA A 123 11.46 5.78 8.16
CA ALA A 123 12.07 7.09 8.00
C ALA A 123 11.98 7.56 6.55
N ALA A 124 12.31 6.68 5.59
CA ALA A 124 12.19 6.95 4.16
C ALA A 124 10.74 7.23 3.75
N HIS A 125 9.77 6.42 4.20
CA HIS A 125 8.34 6.70 4.01
C HIS A 125 7.93 8.07 4.57
N GLY A 126 8.41 8.41 5.78
CA GLY A 126 8.15 9.71 6.38
C GLY A 126 8.67 10.87 5.53
N ARG A 127 9.86 10.74 4.96
CA ARG A 127 10.47 11.77 4.07
C ARG A 127 9.74 11.89 2.74
N VAL A 128 9.39 10.78 2.10
CA VAL A 128 8.58 10.78 0.87
C VAL A 128 7.28 11.54 1.06
N ARG A 129 6.53 11.19 2.12
CA ARG A 129 5.27 11.87 2.46
C ARG A 129 5.46 13.36 2.76
N ALA A 130 6.52 13.70 3.49
CA ALA A 130 6.83 15.09 3.82
C ALA A 130 7.16 15.91 2.57
N ALA A 131 7.95 15.36 1.63
CA ALA A 131 8.30 16.02 0.38
C ALA A 131 7.05 16.30 -0.48
N THR A 132 6.19 15.30 -0.65
CA THR A 132 4.94 15.45 -1.40
C THR A 132 4.04 16.53 -0.77
N ARG A 133 3.86 16.46 0.56
CA ARG A 133 3.06 17.47 1.30
C ARG A 133 3.66 18.86 1.21
N PHE A 134 4.97 19.00 1.34
CA PHE A 134 5.66 20.28 1.24
C PHE A 134 5.38 20.98 -0.10
N LEU A 135 5.45 20.21 -1.20
CA LEU A 135 5.15 20.75 -2.53
C LEU A 135 3.66 21.01 -2.74
N ALA A 136 2.78 20.17 -2.19
CA ALA A 136 1.33 20.39 -2.26
C ALA A 136 0.88 21.68 -1.56
N LEU A 137 1.51 22.01 -0.44
CA LEU A 137 1.24 23.24 0.31
C LEU A 137 1.84 24.51 -0.32
N ARG A 138 2.66 24.37 -1.37
CA ARG A 138 3.37 25.48 -2.05
C ARG A 138 3.17 25.40 -3.56
N PRO A 139 1.97 25.72 -4.07
CA PRO A 139 1.63 25.47 -5.48
C PRO A 139 2.52 26.25 -6.46
N ARG A 140 2.95 27.49 -6.14
CA ARG A 140 3.85 28.27 -7.01
C ARG A 140 5.25 27.65 -7.13
N PRO A 141 5.99 27.35 -6.03
CA PRO A 141 7.25 26.62 -6.08
C PRO A 141 7.12 25.24 -6.75
N ALA A 142 6.04 24.50 -6.47
CA ALA A 142 5.79 23.20 -7.11
C ALA A 142 5.61 23.30 -8.62
N ALA A 143 4.91 24.35 -9.11
CA ALA A 143 4.76 24.59 -10.54
C ALA A 143 6.09 24.99 -11.21
N ALA A 144 6.90 25.80 -10.54
CA ALA A 144 8.24 26.16 -11.02
C ALA A 144 9.16 24.94 -11.07
N TRP A 145 9.16 24.12 -10.04
CA TRP A 145 9.88 22.85 -10.02
C TRP A 145 9.48 21.94 -11.18
N ARG A 146 8.19 21.68 -11.37
CA ARG A 146 7.71 20.81 -12.44
C ARG A 146 8.16 21.30 -13.82
N ARG A 147 8.04 22.60 -14.12
CA ARG A 147 8.49 23.17 -15.39
C ARG A 147 9.98 23.01 -15.61
N ALA A 148 10.79 23.33 -14.59
CA ALA A 148 12.25 23.20 -14.66
C ALA A 148 12.67 21.76 -14.84
N PHE A 149 12.08 20.84 -14.07
CA PHE A 149 12.39 19.41 -14.16
C PHE A 149 11.95 18.79 -15.49
N GLN A 150 10.78 19.15 -16.00
CA GLN A 150 10.35 18.73 -17.35
C GLN A 150 11.29 19.24 -18.46
N ALA A 151 11.75 20.47 -18.35
CA ALA A 151 12.72 21.02 -19.30
C ALA A 151 14.06 20.25 -19.25
N PHE A 152 14.53 19.96 -18.03
CA PHE A 152 15.75 19.17 -17.81
C PHE A 152 15.61 17.75 -18.40
N LEU A 153 14.49 17.05 -18.14
CA LEU A 153 14.24 15.70 -18.68
C LEU A 153 14.20 15.69 -20.22
N ARG A 154 13.68 16.74 -20.84
CA ARG A 154 13.70 16.88 -22.32
C ARG A 154 15.09 17.12 -22.88
N ALA A 155 15.93 17.85 -22.15
CA ALA A 155 17.30 18.15 -22.54
C ALA A 155 18.29 16.98 -22.27
N THR A 156 17.93 16.09 -21.34
CA THR A 156 18.74 14.93 -20.95
C THR A 156 18.04 13.67 -21.47
N PRO A 157 18.45 13.12 -22.62
CA PRO A 157 17.90 11.85 -23.08
C PRO A 157 18.16 10.81 -21.98
N ALA A 158 17.14 10.01 -21.67
CA ALA A 158 17.24 8.95 -20.68
C ALA A 158 18.47 8.10 -20.99
N ALA A 159 19.45 8.10 -20.11
CA ALA A 159 20.57 7.15 -20.20
C ALA A 159 19.94 5.76 -20.29
N GLY A 160 20.08 5.12 -21.45
CA GLY A 160 19.33 3.94 -21.84
C GLY A 160 19.34 2.91 -20.73
N GLY A 161 18.16 2.60 -20.23
CA GLY A 161 17.96 1.37 -19.49
C GLY A 161 18.33 0.23 -20.42
N ARG A 162 19.45 -0.42 -20.15
CA ARG A 162 19.72 -1.71 -20.77
C ARG A 162 18.62 -2.68 -20.31
N PRO A 163 18.08 -3.47 -21.25
CA PRO A 163 17.12 -4.52 -20.95
C PRO A 163 17.69 -5.56 -19.98
#